data_de209e5f0c58d1b2e22747cad924a51d
#
_entry.id   de209e5f0c58d1b2e22747cad924a51d
#
_cell.length_a   1.000
_cell.length_b   1.000
_cell.length_c   1.000
_cell.angle_alpha   90.00
_cell.angle_beta   90.00
_cell.angle_gamma   90.00
#
_symmetry.space_group_name_H-M   'P 1'
#
loop_
_entity.id
_entity.type
_entity.pdbx_description
1 polymer ?
#
loop_
_entity_poly.entity_id
_entity_poly.type
_entity_poly.pdbx_seq_one_letter_code
_entity_poly.pdbx_strand_id
1 'polypeptide(L)'
;MTQNHLGRQTEAEDSVAAFHRNLDQYLSLCEEYGYAYDFIVTAVSGVFSDNAPPEPEILRTIEAYNQRYGQEVQVQMVSLQELYAAIRPKLEDAPVYQGDWNDWWANGVGSTPYAVKHYKDARHRYQLCKRLDGAVEQKYPELYATAQDHLMLYAEHTWGHSSTITNPYDTMVLNLDMRKNSYASKAHEAASRMLNRIAAEKGDILRYYSTCGKIQVCHVSDQGGQYLVEFYIESPTLAR
;
A
#
# COMPACT_ATOMS: atom_id res chain seq x y z
N MET A 1 -9.17 15.83 5.47
CA MET A 1 -9.54 17.02 4.68
C MET A 1 -8.35 17.40 3.82
N THR A 2 -8.47 17.39 2.51
CA THR A 2 -7.43 17.89 1.62
C THR A 2 -7.55 19.40 1.49
N GLN A 3 -6.47 20.08 1.19
CA GLN A 3 -6.41 21.54 0.94
C GLN A 3 -7.51 22.08 -0.01
N ASN A 4 -8.06 21.23 -0.88
CA ASN A 4 -9.15 21.58 -1.79
C ASN A 4 -10.43 22.02 -1.07
N HIS A 5 -10.59 21.70 0.21
CA HIS A 5 -11.73 22.11 1.00
C HIS A 5 -11.47 23.36 1.87
N LEU A 6 -10.20 23.78 2.01
CA LEU A 6 -9.83 24.95 2.81
C LEU A 6 -9.71 26.27 2.02
N GLY A 7 -10.05 26.27 0.75
CA GLY A 7 -10.20 27.51 0.00
C GLY A 7 -9.37 27.62 -1.27
N ARG A 8 -9.98 27.34 -2.42
CA ARG A 8 -9.63 28.03 -3.65
C ARG A 8 -10.22 29.43 -3.56
N GLN A 9 -9.36 30.42 -3.51
CA GLN A 9 -9.76 31.82 -3.58
C GLN A 9 -10.49 32.12 -4.90
N THR A 10 -11.65 32.72 -4.79
CA THR A 10 -12.07 33.72 -5.77
C THR A 10 -11.28 34.98 -5.46
N GLU A 11 -10.74 35.68 -6.46
CA GLU A 11 -9.81 36.82 -6.36
C GLU A 11 -10.20 37.97 -5.43
N ALA A 12 -11.28 37.88 -4.69
CA ALA A 12 -11.85 38.92 -3.81
C ALA A 12 -11.99 38.52 -2.35
N GLU A 13 -11.67 37.30 -1.96
CA GLU A 13 -11.87 36.85 -0.56
C GLU A 13 -10.56 36.74 0.22
N ASP A 14 -10.54 37.36 1.42
CA ASP A 14 -9.45 37.20 2.39
C ASP A 14 -9.28 35.71 2.76
N SER A 15 -8.10 35.15 2.54
CA SER A 15 -7.77 33.74 2.77
C SER A 15 -8.06 33.29 4.21
N VAL A 16 -7.89 34.20 5.17
CA VAL A 16 -8.16 33.96 6.58
C VAL A 16 -9.67 33.85 6.84
N ALA A 17 -10.47 34.70 6.19
CA ALA A 17 -11.92 34.63 6.30
C ALA A 17 -12.48 33.35 5.65
N ALA A 18 -11.93 32.96 4.49
CA ALA A 18 -12.30 31.70 3.83
C ALA A 18 -11.92 30.48 4.68
N PHE A 19 -10.75 30.51 5.29
CA PHE A 19 -10.29 29.44 6.20
C PHE A 19 -11.22 29.33 7.42
N HIS A 20 -11.55 30.47 8.06
CA HIS A 20 -12.47 30.51 9.20
C HIS A 20 -13.83 29.92 8.85
N ARG A 21 -14.46 30.38 7.77
CA ARG A 21 -15.78 29.88 7.33
C ARG A 21 -15.77 28.35 7.08
N ASN A 22 -14.73 27.85 6.41
CA ASN A 22 -14.62 26.42 6.11
C ASN A 22 -14.38 25.59 7.40
N LEU A 23 -13.62 26.13 8.33
CA LEU A 23 -13.40 25.49 9.63
C LEU A 23 -14.69 25.45 10.44
N ASP A 24 -15.42 26.56 10.48
CA ASP A 24 -16.69 26.69 11.19
C ASP A 24 -17.74 25.72 10.66
N GLN A 25 -17.86 25.62 9.33
CA GLN A 25 -18.72 24.60 8.69
C GLN A 25 -18.32 23.19 9.08
N TYR A 26 -17.03 22.90 9.16
CA TYR A 26 -16.57 21.58 9.55
C TYR A 26 -16.81 21.27 11.02
N LEU A 27 -16.64 22.26 11.91
CA LEU A 27 -16.95 22.12 13.32
C LEU A 27 -18.46 21.88 13.53
N SER A 28 -19.31 22.62 12.80
CA SER A 28 -20.75 22.41 12.81
C SER A 28 -21.14 20.99 12.40
N LEU A 29 -20.48 20.42 11.38
CA LEU A 29 -20.69 19.03 10.99
C LEU A 29 -20.21 18.06 12.10
N CYS A 30 -19.09 18.33 12.75
CA CYS A 30 -18.61 17.51 13.86
C CYS A 30 -19.65 17.48 15.00
N GLU A 31 -20.24 18.62 15.34
CA GLU A 31 -21.30 18.72 16.33
C GLU A 31 -22.56 17.95 15.91
N GLU A 32 -23.02 18.11 14.66
CA GLU A 32 -24.17 17.40 14.11
C GLU A 32 -23.99 15.88 14.17
N TYR A 33 -22.79 15.38 13.92
CA TYR A 33 -22.46 13.94 13.99
C TYR A 33 -22.06 13.45 15.39
N GLY A 34 -22.14 14.29 16.40
CA GLY A 34 -21.85 13.92 17.79
C GLY A 34 -20.40 13.62 18.06
N TYR A 35 -19.46 14.32 17.39
CA TYR A 35 -18.04 14.20 17.64
C TYR A 35 -17.71 14.68 19.06
N ALA A 36 -17.18 13.76 19.88
CA ALA A 36 -17.07 13.95 21.32
C ALA A 36 -15.77 14.64 21.80
N TYR A 37 -14.84 14.92 20.90
CA TYR A 37 -13.53 15.46 21.27
C TYR A 37 -13.45 16.98 21.08
N ASP A 38 -12.62 17.64 21.90
CA ASP A 38 -12.35 19.09 21.85
C ASP A 38 -11.21 19.43 20.86
N PHE A 39 -10.85 18.55 19.97
CA PHE A 39 -9.86 18.75 18.92
C PHE A 39 -10.30 18.10 17.63
N ILE A 40 -9.80 18.61 16.52
CA ILE A 40 -9.89 17.96 15.21
C ILE A 40 -8.49 17.81 14.60
N VAL A 41 -8.31 16.76 13.81
CA VAL A 41 -7.06 16.50 13.08
C VAL A 41 -7.32 16.65 11.60
N THR A 42 -6.52 17.49 10.94
CA THR A 42 -6.54 17.63 9.49
C THR A 42 -5.15 17.40 8.92
N ALA A 43 -5.07 16.82 7.72
CA ALA A 43 -3.81 16.68 7.01
C ALA A 43 -3.70 17.82 5.98
N VAL A 44 -2.52 18.45 5.92
CA VAL A 44 -2.17 19.36 4.85
C VAL A 44 -1.34 18.60 3.84
N SER A 45 -1.88 18.42 2.64
CA SER A 45 -1.15 17.96 1.48
C SER A 45 -0.66 19.15 0.64
N GLY A 46 0.20 18.96 -0.34
CA GLY A 46 0.88 20.05 -1.06
C GLY A 46 -0.02 21.13 -1.68
N VAL A 47 0.58 22.01 -2.46
CA VAL A 47 0.00 23.27 -3.00
C VAL A 47 -1.33 23.07 -3.74
N PHE A 48 -1.45 22.01 -4.55
CA PHE A 48 -2.62 21.78 -5.40
C PHE A 48 -3.39 20.51 -5.09
N SER A 49 -2.68 19.49 -4.59
CA SER A 49 -3.23 18.16 -4.27
C SER A 49 -2.22 17.38 -3.44
N ASP A 50 -2.49 16.10 -3.17
CA ASP A 50 -1.47 15.17 -2.74
C ASP A 50 -0.32 15.10 -3.78
N ASN A 51 0.84 14.63 -3.40
CA ASN A 51 2.05 14.55 -4.25
C ASN A 51 2.54 15.90 -4.81
N ALA A 52 2.15 17.01 -4.20
CA ALA A 52 2.61 18.35 -4.56
C ALA A 52 3.65 18.86 -3.56
N PRO A 53 4.47 19.87 -3.95
CA PRO A 53 5.38 20.51 -3.00
C PRO A 53 4.64 21.08 -1.79
N PRO A 54 5.27 21.13 -0.61
CA PRO A 54 4.69 21.78 0.58
C PRO A 54 4.30 23.23 0.28
N GLU A 55 3.19 23.68 0.87
CA GLU A 55 2.72 25.06 0.76
C GLU A 55 3.10 25.85 2.02
N PRO A 56 4.18 26.67 1.97
CA PRO A 56 4.62 27.40 3.16
C PRO A 56 3.67 28.53 3.57
N GLU A 57 2.83 29.06 2.66
CA GLU A 57 1.87 30.11 2.95
C GLU A 57 0.80 29.65 3.97
N ILE A 58 0.60 28.34 4.13
CA ILE A 58 -0.32 27.83 5.15
C ILE A 58 0.08 28.26 6.56
N LEU A 59 1.38 28.38 6.85
CA LEU A 59 1.86 28.83 8.16
C LEU A 59 1.46 30.27 8.44
N ARG A 60 1.60 31.16 7.44
CA ARG A 60 1.18 32.56 7.56
C ARG A 60 -0.34 32.67 7.70
N THR A 61 -1.08 31.84 6.98
CA THR A 61 -2.54 31.80 7.11
C THR A 61 -2.96 31.35 8.51
N ILE A 62 -2.29 30.36 9.10
CA ILE A 62 -2.53 29.88 10.45
C ILE A 62 -2.21 30.97 11.48
N GLU A 63 -1.07 31.65 11.34
CA GLU A 63 -0.69 32.77 12.23
C GLU A 63 -1.74 33.88 12.18
N ALA A 64 -2.12 34.34 11.00
CA ALA A 64 -3.13 35.38 10.82
C ALA A 64 -4.51 34.96 11.32
N TYR A 65 -4.87 33.68 11.12
CA TYR A 65 -6.10 33.10 11.66
C TYR A 65 -6.10 33.16 13.20
N ASN A 66 -5.05 32.67 13.83
CA ASN A 66 -4.93 32.65 15.30
C ASN A 66 -4.95 34.04 15.92
N GLN A 67 -4.36 35.06 15.25
CA GLN A 67 -4.45 36.44 15.70
C GLN A 67 -5.88 36.96 15.68
N ARG A 68 -6.70 36.56 14.73
CA ARG A 68 -8.06 37.06 14.52
C ARG A 68 -9.13 36.23 15.25
N TYR A 69 -9.00 34.92 15.25
CA TYR A 69 -10.01 33.96 15.70
C TYR A 69 -9.49 32.94 16.73
N GLY A 70 -8.22 32.98 17.10
CA GLY A 70 -7.59 32.01 17.99
C GLY A 70 -8.14 31.94 19.41
N GLN A 71 -9.00 32.90 19.81
CA GLN A 71 -9.73 32.82 21.08
C GLN A 71 -10.89 31.82 21.04
N GLU A 72 -11.42 31.54 19.85
CA GLU A 72 -12.50 30.59 19.64
C GLU A 72 -11.91 29.19 19.34
N VAL A 73 -11.06 29.12 18.34
CA VAL A 73 -10.38 27.87 17.92
C VAL A 73 -8.94 28.16 17.57
N GLN A 74 -8.02 27.50 18.25
CA GLN A 74 -6.60 27.62 17.96
C GLN A 74 -6.15 26.55 16.97
N VAL A 75 -5.47 26.95 15.91
CA VAL A 75 -4.93 26.08 14.87
C VAL A 75 -3.41 25.97 15.03
N GLN A 76 -2.89 24.75 15.02
CA GLN A 76 -1.46 24.48 15.14
C GLN A 76 -0.98 23.52 14.06
N MET A 77 0.14 23.84 13.44
CA MET A 77 0.89 22.88 12.63
C MET A 77 1.79 22.06 13.55
N VAL A 78 1.64 20.77 13.54
CA VAL A 78 2.37 19.85 14.42
C VAL A 78 2.93 18.66 13.65
N SER A 79 4.01 18.09 14.13
CA SER A 79 4.47 16.78 13.69
C SER A 79 3.54 15.67 14.20
N LEU A 80 3.61 14.48 13.61
CA LEU A 80 2.84 13.32 14.07
C LEU A 80 3.16 12.94 15.53
N GLN A 81 4.39 13.16 15.98
CA GLN A 81 4.79 12.88 17.36
C GLN A 81 4.17 13.87 18.35
N GLU A 82 4.18 15.17 18.02
CA GLU A 82 3.54 16.22 18.82
C GLU A 82 2.02 16.01 18.85
N LEU A 83 1.41 15.71 17.70
CA LEU A 83 0.00 15.37 17.63
C LEU A 83 -0.32 14.19 18.55
N TYR A 84 0.41 13.08 18.43
CA TYR A 84 0.18 11.90 19.27
C TYR A 84 0.32 12.21 20.76
N ALA A 85 1.34 12.98 21.15
CA ALA A 85 1.53 13.38 22.54
C ALA A 85 0.36 14.23 23.07
N ALA A 86 -0.17 15.13 22.24
CA ALA A 86 -1.28 16.00 22.60
C ALA A 86 -2.62 15.27 22.73
N ILE A 87 -2.92 14.35 21.80
CA ILE A 87 -4.23 13.69 21.76
C ILE A 87 -4.32 12.40 22.59
N ARG A 88 -3.20 11.70 22.80
CA ARG A 88 -3.18 10.43 23.53
C ARG A 88 -3.92 10.45 24.88
N PRO A 89 -3.74 11.46 25.76
CA PRO A 89 -4.47 11.50 27.03
C PRO A 89 -5.98 11.66 26.88
N LYS A 90 -6.44 12.15 25.72
CA LYS A 90 -7.85 12.38 25.41
C LYS A 90 -8.54 11.16 24.77
N LEU A 91 -7.79 10.10 24.48
CA LEU A 91 -8.24 8.91 23.77
C LEU A 91 -8.38 7.67 24.67
N GLU A 92 -8.38 7.82 26.00
CA GLU A 92 -8.45 6.70 26.93
C GLU A 92 -9.70 5.85 26.71
N ASP A 93 -10.84 6.48 26.41
CA ASP A 93 -12.11 5.82 26.13
C ASP A 93 -12.40 5.65 24.62
N ALA A 94 -11.43 5.90 23.77
CA ALA A 94 -11.62 5.76 22.33
C ALA A 94 -11.84 4.28 21.95
N PRO A 95 -12.78 4.00 21.03
CA PRO A 95 -13.01 2.64 20.58
C PRO A 95 -11.75 2.09 19.88
N VAL A 96 -11.36 0.87 20.28
CA VAL A 96 -10.23 0.18 19.68
C VAL A 96 -10.70 -0.59 18.46
N TYR A 97 -10.19 -0.19 17.28
CA TYR A 97 -10.40 -0.92 16.05
C TYR A 97 -9.24 -1.88 15.79
N GLN A 98 -9.56 -3.16 15.53
CA GLN A 98 -8.60 -4.18 15.14
C GLN A 98 -9.02 -4.74 13.78
N GLY A 99 -8.13 -4.64 12.82
CA GLY A 99 -8.37 -5.11 11.45
C GLY A 99 -7.53 -4.36 10.42
N ASP A 100 -7.74 -4.70 9.17
CA ASP A 100 -7.10 -4.01 8.06
C ASP A 100 -7.77 -2.65 7.82
N TRP A 101 -6.95 -1.63 7.63
CA TRP A 101 -7.40 -0.29 7.25
C TRP A 101 -7.28 -0.15 5.73
N ASN A 102 -8.18 -0.81 5.03
CA ASN A 102 -8.16 -0.80 3.59
C ASN A 102 -8.52 0.57 3.04
N ASP A 103 -7.67 1.05 2.14
CA ASP A 103 -7.96 2.16 1.27
C ASP A 103 -9.04 1.76 0.24
N TRP A 104 -9.86 2.71 -0.20
CA TRP A 104 -10.85 2.48 -1.25
C TRP A 104 -10.20 2.14 -2.61
N TRP A 105 -8.93 2.48 -2.83
CA TRP A 105 -8.15 2.07 -4.00
C TRP A 105 -7.95 0.56 -4.10
N ALA A 106 -8.21 -0.19 -3.03
CA ALA A 106 -8.18 -1.65 -3.05
C ALA A 106 -9.13 -2.29 -4.09
N ASN A 107 -10.12 -1.54 -4.60
CA ASN A 107 -10.97 -1.97 -5.71
C ASN A 107 -10.17 -2.28 -7.00
N GLY A 108 -9.04 -1.60 -7.20
CA GLY A 108 -8.16 -1.83 -8.35
C GLY A 108 -7.54 -3.23 -8.43
N VAL A 109 -7.48 -3.96 -7.31
CA VAL A 109 -7.00 -5.35 -7.25
C VAL A 109 -7.77 -6.24 -8.22
N GLY A 110 -9.07 -6.04 -8.35
CA GLY A 110 -9.93 -6.82 -9.24
C GLY A 110 -9.67 -6.57 -10.73
N SER A 111 -9.05 -5.46 -11.10
CA SER A 111 -8.76 -5.11 -12.50
C SER A 111 -7.58 -5.89 -13.09
N THR A 112 -6.68 -6.42 -12.25
CA THR A 112 -5.47 -7.13 -12.66
C THR A 112 -5.29 -8.49 -11.97
N PRO A 113 -6.25 -9.43 -12.09
CA PRO A 113 -6.25 -10.68 -11.32
C PRO A 113 -5.03 -11.55 -11.57
N TYR A 114 -4.49 -11.53 -12.79
CA TYR A 114 -3.28 -12.27 -13.15
C TYR A 114 -2.05 -11.76 -12.38
N ALA A 115 -1.83 -10.45 -12.36
CA ALA A 115 -0.72 -9.84 -11.65
C ALA A 115 -0.87 -10.01 -10.12
N VAL A 116 -2.08 -9.93 -9.60
CA VAL A 116 -2.38 -10.21 -8.19
C VAL A 116 -2.02 -11.66 -7.82
N LYS A 117 -2.34 -12.62 -8.68
CA LYS A 117 -1.95 -14.01 -8.48
C LYS A 117 -0.43 -14.16 -8.46
N HIS A 118 0.28 -13.57 -9.42
CA HIS A 118 1.75 -13.56 -9.47
C HIS A 118 2.36 -12.93 -8.22
N TYR A 119 1.84 -11.80 -7.77
CA TYR A 119 2.26 -11.15 -6.54
C TYR A 119 2.07 -12.04 -5.31
N LYS A 120 0.90 -12.64 -5.15
CA LYS A 120 0.63 -13.54 -4.01
C LYS A 120 1.58 -14.73 -4.00
N ASP A 121 1.85 -15.32 -5.15
CA ASP A 121 2.79 -16.44 -5.28
C ASP A 121 4.23 -15.98 -4.99
N ALA A 122 4.64 -14.83 -5.49
CA ALA A 122 5.94 -14.23 -5.19
C ALA A 122 6.12 -13.98 -3.70
N ARG A 123 5.12 -13.37 -3.06
CA ARG A 123 5.11 -13.10 -1.62
C ARG A 123 5.21 -14.38 -0.81
N HIS A 124 4.43 -15.41 -1.18
CA HIS A 124 4.51 -16.71 -0.53
C HIS A 124 5.90 -17.33 -0.63
N ARG A 125 6.50 -17.36 -1.82
CA ARG A 125 7.87 -17.87 -2.05
C ARG A 125 8.90 -17.08 -1.25
N TYR A 126 8.81 -15.76 -1.22
CA TYR A 126 9.69 -14.89 -0.45
C TYR A 126 9.62 -15.20 1.06
N GLN A 127 8.43 -15.34 1.62
CA GLN A 127 8.24 -15.70 3.01
C GLN A 127 8.74 -17.14 3.30
N LEU A 128 8.54 -18.06 2.38
CA LEU A 128 9.04 -19.43 2.50
C LEU A 128 10.57 -19.45 2.53
N CYS A 129 11.25 -18.67 1.70
CA CYS A 129 12.71 -18.53 1.74
C CYS A 129 13.19 -18.10 3.13
N LYS A 130 12.56 -17.10 3.74
CA LYS A 130 12.88 -16.62 5.09
C LYS A 130 12.71 -17.68 6.17
N ARG A 131 11.70 -18.53 6.04
CA ARG A 131 11.44 -19.62 6.99
C ARG A 131 12.41 -20.79 6.81
N LEU A 132 12.75 -21.11 5.57
CA LEU A 132 13.64 -22.22 5.26
C LEU A 132 15.10 -21.89 5.56
N ASP A 133 15.50 -20.64 5.42
CA ASP A 133 16.85 -20.18 5.69
C ASP A 133 16.85 -18.76 6.28
N GLY A 134 17.07 -18.67 7.60
CA GLY A 134 17.15 -17.39 8.30
C GLY A 134 18.28 -16.46 7.85
N ALA A 135 19.30 -17.01 7.13
CA ALA A 135 20.41 -16.25 6.58
C ALA A 135 20.23 -15.90 5.09
N VAL A 136 19.03 -16.06 4.54
CA VAL A 136 18.76 -15.87 3.11
C VAL A 136 19.15 -14.48 2.59
N GLU A 137 18.96 -13.45 3.39
CA GLU A 137 19.33 -12.07 3.05
C GLU A 137 20.83 -11.91 2.86
N GLN A 138 21.64 -12.49 3.76
CA GLN A 138 23.08 -12.45 3.69
C GLN A 138 23.64 -13.35 2.57
N LYS A 139 23.00 -14.48 2.31
CA LYS A 139 23.44 -15.43 1.27
C LYS A 139 23.09 -14.95 -0.14
N TYR A 140 21.96 -14.29 -0.32
CA TYR A 140 21.44 -13.88 -1.62
C TYR A 140 20.98 -12.43 -1.63
N PRO A 141 21.82 -11.45 -1.24
CA PRO A 141 21.43 -10.08 -0.98
C PRO A 141 20.73 -9.41 -2.16
N GLU A 142 21.24 -9.61 -3.38
CA GLU A 142 20.64 -9.01 -4.59
C GLU A 142 19.25 -9.58 -4.90
N LEU A 143 19.08 -10.89 -4.81
CA LEU A 143 17.77 -11.52 -5.07
C LEU A 143 16.79 -11.17 -3.96
N TYR A 144 17.25 -11.11 -2.72
CA TYR A 144 16.43 -10.73 -1.57
C TYR A 144 15.90 -9.30 -1.71
N ALA A 145 16.80 -8.34 -1.94
CA ALA A 145 16.45 -6.94 -2.16
C ALA A 145 15.52 -6.78 -3.37
N THR A 146 15.85 -7.43 -4.50
CA THR A 146 15.00 -7.39 -5.71
C THR A 146 13.59 -7.90 -5.41
N ALA A 147 13.46 -9.02 -4.71
CA ALA A 147 12.15 -9.56 -4.36
C ALA A 147 11.38 -8.61 -3.44
N GLN A 148 12.03 -8.08 -2.40
CA GLN A 148 11.43 -7.18 -1.42
C GLN A 148 10.96 -5.88 -2.07
N ASP A 149 11.81 -5.21 -2.83
CA ASP A 149 11.50 -3.94 -3.47
C ASP A 149 10.33 -4.07 -4.45
N HIS A 150 10.35 -5.13 -5.26
CA HIS A 150 9.29 -5.32 -6.25
C HIS A 150 7.97 -5.82 -5.62
N LEU A 151 8.01 -6.55 -4.51
CA LEU A 151 6.81 -6.84 -3.71
C LEU A 151 6.22 -5.55 -3.15
N MET A 152 7.04 -4.66 -2.62
CA MET A 152 6.60 -3.36 -2.08
C MET A 152 6.04 -2.46 -3.17
N LEU A 153 6.74 -2.31 -4.30
CA LEU A 153 6.30 -1.49 -5.43
C LEU A 153 5.02 -2.00 -6.09
N TYR A 154 4.78 -3.32 -6.08
CA TYR A 154 3.50 -3.85 -6.54
C TYR A 154 2.38 -3.61 -5.55
N ALA A 155 2.66 -3.75 -4.25
CA ALA A 155 1.67 -3.68 -3.18
C ALA A 155 1.36 -2.27 -2.69
N GLU A 156 2.06 -1.25 -3.22
CA GLU A 156 1.72 0.13 -2.88
C GLU A 156 0.26 0.44 -3.27
N HIS A 157 -0.33 1.44 -2.64
CA HIS A 157 -1.77 1.69 -2.65
C HIS A 157 -2.40 1.95 -4.04
N THR A 158 -1.60 2.33 -5.03
CA THR A 158 -2.08 2.65 -6.38
C THR A 158 -2.08 1.42 -7.28
N TRP A 159 -3.07 0.56 -7.13
CA TRP A 159 -3.21 -0.69 -7.91
C TRP A 159 -3.45 -0.47 -9.40
N GLY A 160 -3.96 0.69 -9.77
CA GLY A 160 -4.25 1.05 -11.15
C GLY A 160 -4.42 2.55 -11.28
N HIS A 161 -4.79 3.01 -12.46
CA HIS A 161 -5.14 4.39 -12.70
C HIS A 161 -6.63 4.63 -12.40
N SER A 162 -7.00 5.87 -12.08
CA SER A 162 -8.41 6.26 -11.84
C SER A 162 -9.33 5.92 -13.03
N SER A 163 -8.80 5.86 -14.23
CA SER A 163 -9.52 5.51 -15.46
C SER A 163 -9.49 4.00 -15.81
N THR A 164 -8.90 3.14 -14.98
CA THR A 164 -8.77 1.70 -15.30
C THR A 164 -10.12 1.03 -15.60
N ILE A 165 -11.19 1.44 -14.94
CA ILE A 165 -12.54 0.89 -15.16
C ILE A 165 -13.26 1.63 -16.28
N THR A 166 -13.16 2.97 -16.32
CA THR A 166 -13.94 3.81 -17.23
C THR A 166 -13.34 3.91 -18.64
N ASN A 167 -12.01 3.79 -18.75
CA ASN A 167 -11.27 3.83 -20.00
C ASN A 167 -10.09 2.85 -20.01
N PRO A 168 -10.32 1.53 -19.98
CA PRO A 168 -9.28 0.52 -19.82
C PRO A 168 -8.27 0.46 -20.99
N TYR A 169 -8.59 1.03 -22.12
CA TYR A 169 -7.72 1.05 -23.32
C TYR A 169 -6.92 2.35 -23.48
N ASP A 170 -7.01 3.25 -22.50
CA ASP A 170 -6.16 4.44 -22.50
C ASP A 170 -4.68 4.06 -22.42
N THR A 171 -3.85 4.73 -23.20
CA THR A 171 -2.41 4.43 -23.28
C THR A 171 -1.71 4.56 -21.93
N MET A 172 -2.13 5.52 -21.10
CA MET A 172 -1.58 5.68 -19.75
C MET A 172 -1.96 4.51 -18.85
N VAL A 173 -3.21 4.06 -18.91
CA VAL A 173 -3.69 2.88 -18.16
C VAL A 173 -2.91 1.64 -18.55
N LEU A 174 -2.75 1.38 -19.84
CA LEU A 174 -1.98 0.25 -20.37
C LEU A 174 -0.51 0.30 -19.91
N ASN A 175 0.12 1.47 -19.93
CA ASN A 175 1.48 1.65 -19.44
C ASN A 175 1.62 1.36 -17.94
N LEU A 176 0.67 1.82 -17.13
CA LEU A 176 0.65 1.53 -15.69
C LEU A 176 0.47 0.05 -15.40
N ASP A 177 -0.45 -0.60 -16.09
CA ASP A 177 -0.68 -2.04 -15.95
C ASP A 177 0.56 -2.85 -16.31
N MET A 178 1.25 -2.50 -17.40
CA MET A 178 2.51 -3.13 -17.78
C MET A 178 3.59 -2.98 -16.70
N ARG A 179 3.73 -1.79 -16.12
CA ARG A 179 4.70 -1.54 -15.05
C ARG A 179 4.37 -2.33 -13.78
N LYS A 180 3.12 -2.33 -13.35
CA LYS A 180 2.67 -3.08 -12.19
C LYS A 180 2.87 -4.59 -12.40
N ASN A 181 2.48 -5.12 -13.55
CA ASN A 181 2.72 -6.52 -13.90
C ASN A 181 4.21 -6.87 -13.88
N SER A 182 5.07 -5.95 -14.34
CA SER A 182 6.53 -6.12 -14.30
C SER A 182 7.05 -6.26 -12.86
N TYR A 183 6.54 -5.51 -11.90
CA TYR A 183 6.96 -5.64 -10.50
C TYR A 183 6.58 -7.02 -9.95
N ALA A 184 5.35 -7.47 -10.14
CA ALA A 184 4.93 -8.80 -9.71
C ALA A 184 5.80 -9.91 -10.33
N SER A 185 6.10 -9.81 -11.62
CA SER A 185 6.94 -10.78 -12.33
C SER A 185 8.38 -10.81 -11.83
N LYS A 186 8.99 -9.65 -11.62
CA LYS A 186 10.37 -9.55 -11.09
C LYS A 186 10.48 -10.08 -9.68
N ALA A 187 9.51 -9.75 -8.83
CA ALA A 187 9.44 -10.29 -7.47
C ALA A 187 9.32 -11.82 -7.51
N HIS A 188 8.46 -12.34 -8.38
CA HIS A 188 8.27 -13.78 -8.52
C HIS A 188 9.53 -14.49 -9.03
N GLU A 189 10.21 -13.92 -10.02
CA GLU A 189 11.48 -14.48 -10.52
C GLU A 189 12.52 -14.51 -9.40
N ALA A 190 12.77 -13.40 -8.72
CA ALA A 190 13.79 -13.31 -7.69
C ALA A 190 13.50 -14.27 -6.51
N ALA A 191 12.27 -14.30 -6.02
CA ALA A 191 11.85 -15.21 -4.96
C ALA A 191 11.95 -16.68 -5.38
N SER A 192 11.59 -17.00 -6.61
CA SER A 192 11.71 -18.38 -7.15
C SER A 192 13.16 -18.80 -7.28
N ARG A 193 14.06 -17.91 -7.73
CA ARG A 193 15.50 -18.20 -7.83
C ARG A 193 16.12 -18.44 -6.44
N MET A 194 15.76 -17.64 -5.43
CA MET A 194 16.19 -17.88 -4.05
C MET A 194 15.68 -19.23 -3.54
N LEU A 195 14.40 -19.50 -3.68
CA LEU A 195 13.79 -20.75 -3.23
C LEU A 195 14.46 -21.98 -3.89
N ASN A 196 14.72 -21.91 -5.18
CA ASN A 196 15.40 -22.98 -5.90
C ASN A 196 16.84 -23.21 -5.38
N ARG A 197 17.57 -22.16 -5.01
CA ARG A 197 18.92 -22.29 -4.45
C ARG A 197 18.88 -22.90 -3.06
N ILE A 198 18.01 -22.42 -2.18
CA ILE A 198 17.82 -22.97 -0.84
C ILE A 198 17.44 -24.46 -0.91
N ALA A 199 16.50 -24.80 -1.78
CA ALA A 199 16.07 -26.17 -1.96
C ALA A 199 17.20 -27.07 -2.49
N ALA A 200 18.02 -26.58 -3.41
CA ALA A 200 19.20 -27.31 -3.90
C ALA A 200 20.25 -27.55 -2.79
N GLU A 201 20.49 -26.54 -1.95
CA GLU A 201 21.39 -26.67 -0.79
C GLU A 201 20.90 -27.69 0.24
N LYS A 202 19.59 -27.79 0.43
CA LYS A 202 18.97 -28.73 1.36
C LYS A 202 18.77 -30.13 0.78
N GLY A 203 19.01 -30.29 -0.52
CA GLY A 203 18.78 -31.55 -1.21
C GLY A 203 17.28 -31.90 -1.39
N ASP A 204 16.37 -30.97 -1.11
CA ASP A 204 14.93 -31.21 -1.11
C ASP A 204 14.28 -31.17 -2.51
N ILE A 205 15.01 -30.72 -3.51
CA ILE A 205 14.52 -30.68 -4.90
C ILE A 205 15.42 -31.48 -5.82
N LEU A 206 14.90 -32.59 -6.25
CA LEU A 206 15.44 -33.31 -7.42
C LEU A 206 14.90 -32.61 -8.68
N ARG A 207 15.73 -31.81 -9.31
CA ARG A 207 15.43 -31.31 -10.66
C ARG A 207 15.73 -32.40 -11.65
N TYR A 208 14.72 -33.18 -12.01
CA TYR A 208 14.81 -34.03 -13.19
C TYR A 208 14.46 -33.20 -14.43
N TYR A 209 15.48 -32.76 -15.14
CA TYR A 209 15.32 -32.44 -16.56
C TYR A 209 15.48 -33.76 -17.33
N SER A 210 14.41 -34.52 -17.43
CA SER A 210 14.42 -35.62 -18.38
C SER A 210 13.87 -35.10 -19.71
N THR A 211 14.47 -35.54 -20.80
CA THR A 211 13.93 -35.27 -22.14
C THR A 211 12.55 -35.94 -22.37
N CYS A 212 12.07 -36.71 -21.41
CA CYS A 212 10.89 -37.55 -21.50
C CYS A 212 9.72 -37.15 -20.59
N GLY A 213 9.89 -36.15 -19.69
CA GLY A 213 8.78 -35.75 -18.83
C GLY A 213 9.12 -34.58 -17.91
N LYS A 214 8.10 -33.92 -17.46
CA LYS A 214 8.17 -32.79 -16.52
C LYS A 214 7.45 -33.19 -15.24
N ILE A 215 8.16 -33.21 -14.11
CA ILE A 215 7.55 -33.36 -12.79
C ILE A 215 7.27 -31.97 -12.23
N GLN A 216 6.02 -31.68 -11.97
CA GLN A 216 5.61 -30.41 -11.38
C GLN A 216 5.02 -30.68 -10.00
N VAL A 217 5.62 -30.11 -8.95
CA VAL A 217 5.03 -30.08 -7.62
C VAL A 217 4.07 -28.90 -7.57
N CYS A 218 2.79 -29.19 -7.49
CA CYS A 218 1.76 -28.18 -7.62
C CYS A 218 1.41 -27.45 -6.32
N HIS A 219 1.83 -27.96 -5.15
CA HIS A 219 1.50 -27.34 -3.89
C HIS A 219 2.56 -27.55 -2.81
N VAL A 220 3.02 -26.47 -2.23
CA VAL A 220 3.85 -26.48 -1.01
C VAL A 220 3.12 -25.69 0.05
N SER A 221 2.70 -26.34 1.13
CA SER A 221 2.07 -25.68 2.26
C SER A 221 3.10 -25.47 3.37
N ASP A 222 3.01 -24.31 4.02
CA ASP A 222 3.87 -23.90 5.13
C ASP A 222 3.24 -24.17 6.52
N GLN A 223 2.03 -24.72 6.55
CA GLN A 223 1.27 -24.90 7.80
C GLN A 223 1.56 -26.19 8.56
N GLY A 224 2.45 -27.03 8.04
CA GLY A 224 2.70 -28.36 8.61
C GLY A 224 1.48 -29.27 8.49
N GLY A 225 1.70 -30.57 8.43
CA GLY A 225 0.63 -31.55 8.32
C GLY A 225 0.91 -32.63 7.27
N GLN A 226 0.00 -33.60 7.16
CA GLN A 226 0.05 -34.56 6.07
C GLN A 226 -0.77 -34.02 4.91
N TYR A 227 -0.13 -33.93 3.75
CA TYR A 227 -0.75 -33.47 2.52
C TYR A 227 -0.77 -34.60 1.49
N LEU A 228 -1.89 -34.68 0.78
CA LEU A 228 -1.95 -35.49 -0.43
C LEU A 228 -1.27 -34.71 -1.55
N VAL A 229 -0.15 -35.20 -2.03
CA VAL A 229 0.55 -34.61 -3.16
C VAL A 229 0.23 -35.45 -4.39
N GLU A 230 -0.51 -34.86 -5.32
CA GLU A 230 -0.76 -35.46 -6.63
C GLU A 230 0.36 -35.06 -7.59
N PHE A 231 1.04 -36.06 -8.14
CA PHE A 231 2.05 -35.86 -9.16
C PHE A 231 1.44 -36.14 -10.52
N TYR A 232 1.45 -35.15 -11.38
CA TYR A 232 1.12 -35.31 -12.79
C TYR A 232 2.41 -35.52 -13.58
N ILE A 233 2.57 -36.69 -14.15
CA ILE A 233 3.70 -36.98 -15.03
C ILE A 233 3.18 -36.94 -16.47
N GLU A 234 3.48 -35.85 -17.17
CA GLU A 234 3.32 -35.81 -18.63
C GLU A 234 4.56 -36.42 -19.28
N SER A 235 4.38 -37.60 -19.83
CA SER A 235 5.41 -38.25 -20.64
C SER A 235 4.93 -38.42 -22.07
N PRO A 236 5.59 -37.80 -23.05
CA PRO A 236 5.24 -37.97 -24.45
C PRO A 236 5.42 -39.42 -24.96
N THR A 237 6.16 -40.23 -24.20
CA THR A 237 6.42 -41.63 -24.53
C THR A 237 5.41 -42.62 -23.95
N LEU A 238 4.57 -42.21 -23.01
CA LEU A 238 3.51 -43.04 -22.44
C LEU A 238 2.15 -42.93 -23.19
N ALA A 239 2.10 -42.11 -24.22
CA ALA A 239 0.94 -41.92 -25.08
C ALA A 239 0.96 -42.87 -26.32
N ARG A 240 1.62 -44.04 -26.23
CA ARG A 240 1.57 -45.06 -27.30
C ARG A 240 0.96 -46.34 -26.76
#